data_8f6fadfa921ec5ac0a97e8a807bee3e0
#
_entry.id   8f6fadfa921ec5ac0a97e8a807bee3e0
#
_cell.length_a   1.000
_cell.length_b   1.000
_cell.length_c   1.000
_cell.angle_alpha   90.00
_cell.angle_beta   90.00
_cell.angle_gamma   90.00
#
_symmetry.space_group_name_H-M   'P 1'
#
loop_
_entity.id
_entity.type
_entity.pdbx_description
1 polymer ?
#
loop_
_entity_poly.entity_id
_entity_poly.type
_entity_poly.pdbx_seq_one_letter_code
_entity_poly.pdbx_strand_id
1 'polypeptide(L)'
;ESFELTAQTETKDGNKKWLSFRVMVSMDVISSQLKPVSYITITDVTEKVEKNRRYAREREYLRDCAARDSMTRLLNRGTMEDRIKEELESVAEGQNYAYIAIDLDNFKQVNDVYGHWVGDRVIMSVSNILREVYGNQVSIGRMGGDEFAVFLPDVKDRMWIQGQADEVLYRLRRQKEMIGMAEEPTASIGIAFGPEDGTSFRELYHRADAALYQVKKEEKNSIAIYTMI
;
A
#
# COMPACT_ATOMS: atom_id res chain seq x y z
N GLU A 1 -23.38 26.50 30.21
CA GLU A 1 -22.28 25.95 29.42
C GLU A 1 -21.90 24.58 29.96
N SER A 2 -21.58 23.62 29.09
CA SER A 2 -21.14 22.28 29.50
C SER A 2 -19.80 21.95 28.86
N PHE A 3 -18.93 21.31 29.60
CA PHE A 3 -17.63 20.88 29.18
C PHE A 3 -17.46 19.37 29.52
N GLU A 4 -16.91 18.59 28.60
CA GLU A 4 -16.63 17.17 28.81
C GLU A 4 -15.18 16.87 28.48
N LEU A 5 -14.49 16.15 29.37
CA LEU A 5 -13.12 15.69 29.23
C LEU A 5 -13.06 14.21 29.55
N THR A 6 -12.35 13.43 28.73
CA THR A 6 -12.03 12.03 29.05
C THR A 6 -10.53 11.88 29.30
N ALA A 7 -10.15 11.33 30.43
CA ALA A 7 -8.77 11.16 30.84
C ALA A 7 -8.51 9.72 31.33
N GLN A 8 -7.29 9.24 31.11
CA GLN A 8 -6.81 8.00 31.71
C GLN A 8 -6.25 8.28 33.09
N THR A 9 -6.61 7.48 34.05
CA THR A 9 -6.10 7.53 35.43
C THR A 9 -5.63 6.15 35.85
N GLU A 10 -4.81 6.11 36.89
CA GLU A 10 -4.38 4.88 37.55
C GLU A 10 -5.01 4.81 38.95
N THR A 11 -5.60 3.66 39.25
CA THR A 11 -6.17 3.41 40.59
C THR A 11 -5.06 3.09 41.60
N LYS A 12 -5.36 3.14 42.90
CA LYS A 12 -4.40 2.79 43.95
C LYS A 12 -3.82 1.38 43.82
N ASP A 13 -4.55 0.49 43.15
CA ASP A 13 -4.15 -0.90 42.90
C ASP A 13 -3.36 -1.06 41.58
N GLY A 14 -2.94 0.06 40.94
CA GLY A 14 -2.18 0.06 39.69
C GLY A 14 -3.00 -0.21 38.42
N ASN A 15 -4.33 -0.33 38.55
CA ASN A 15 -5.18 -0.55 37.36
C ASN A 15 -5.45 0.77 36.63
N LYS A 16 -5.35 0.74 35.30
CA LYS A 16 -5.66 1.90 34.46
C LYS A 16 -7.16 1.96 34.19
N LYS A 17 -7.75 3.14 34.39
CA LYS A 17 -9.14 3.43 34.13
C LYS A 17 -9.31 4.66 33.26
N TRP A 18 -10.37 4.71 32.46
CA TRP A 18 -10.77 5.89 31.71
C TRP A 18 -11.98 6.52 32.39
N LEU A 19 -11.84 7.77 32.80
CA LEU A 19 -12.91 8.54 33.45
C LEU A 19 -13.34 9.68 32.53
N SER A 20 -14.64 9.82 32.29
CA SER A 20 -15.25 11.01 31.67
C SER A 20 -15.70 11.95 32.79
N PHE A 21 -15.26 13.20 32.68
CA PHE A 21 -15.62 14.30 33.55
C PHE A 21 -16.53 15.25 32.77
N ARG A 22 -17.79 15.37 33.18
CA ARG A 22 -18.70 16.34 32.62
C ARG A 22 -18.97 17.43 33.65
N VAL A 23 -18.66 18.67 33.31
CA VAL A 23 -18.90 19.85 34.13
C VAL A 23 -20.03 20.66 33.52
N MET A 24 -21.07 20.92 34.30
CA MET A 24 -22.16 21.83 33.95
C MET A 24 -22.24 22.96 34.96
N VAL A 25 -22.34 24.16 34.44
CA VAL A 25 -22.53 25.36 35.30
C VAL A 25 -23.97 25.84 35.12
N SER A 26 -24.69 25.92 36.23
CA SER A 26 -26.07 26.43 36.32
C SER A 26 -26.16 27.55 37.32
N MET A 27 -27.17 28.38 37.21
CA MET A 27 -27.49 29.42 38.22
C MET A 27 -28.60 28.88 39.11
N ASP A 28 -28.29 28.64 40.38
CA ASP A 28 -29.26 28.12 41.35
C ASP A 28 -29.46 29.11 42.49
N VAL A 29 -30.63 29.01 43.11
CA VAL A 29 -30.96 29.85 44.30
C VAL A 29 -30.42 29.17 45.55
N ILE A 30 -29.35 29.73 46.10
CA ILE A 30 -28.75 29.29 47.35
C ILE A 30 -28.92 30.44 48.39
N SER A 31 -29.57 30.13 49.53
CA SER A 31 -29.82 31.09 50.58
C SER A 31 -30.50 32.39 50.10
N SER A 32 -31.55 32.23 49.27
CA SER A 32 -32.33 33.33 48.66
C SER A 32 -31.53 34.23 47.69
N GLN A 33 -30.37 33.80 47.21
CA GLN A 33 -29.56 34.50 46.24
C GLN A 33 -29.26 33.58 45.01
N LEU A 34 -29.29 34.14 43.83
CA LEU A 34 -28.90 33.45 42.59
C LEU A 34 -27.37 33.33 42.54
N LYS A 35 -26.85 32.11 42.57
CA LYS A 35 -25.40 31.83 42.55
C LYS A 35 -25.04 30.81 41.49
N PRO A 36 -23.86 30.93 40.86
CA PRO A 36 -23.36 29.90 39.97
C PRO A 36 -23.01 28.63 40.76
N VAL A 37 -23.52 27.51 40.29
CA VAL A 37 -23.25 26.17 40.83
C VAL A 37 -22.69 25.30 39.70
N SER A 38 -21.57 24.63 40.00
CA SER A 38 -20.97 23.66 39.08
C SER A 38 -21.31 22.24 39.48
N TYR A 39 -21.88 21.50 38.57
CA TYR A 39 -22.17 20.08 38.71
C TYR A 39 -21.08 19.30 37.94
N ILE A 40 -20.39 18.42 38.66
CA ILE A 40 -19.36 17.55 38.07
C ILE A 40 -19.87 16.12 38.11
N THR A 41 -20.05 15.52 36.95
CA THR A 41 -20.35 14.10 36.80
C THR A 41 -19.09 13.37 36.40
N ILE A 42 -18.72 12.32 37.14
CA ILE A 42 -17.59 11.45 36.84
C ILE A 42 -18.12 10.08 36.50
N THR A 43 -17.83 9.60 35.32
CA THR A 43 -18.29 8.32 34.81
C THR A 43 -17.10 7.44 34.43
N ASP A 44 -17.05 6.21 34.93
CA ASP A 44 -16.09 5.20 34.47
C ASP A 44 -16.51 4.75 33.06
N VAL A 45 -15.69 5.10 32.08
CA VAL A 45 -15.90 4.78 30.66
C VAL A 45 -14.87 3.81 30.14
N THR A 46 -14.17 3.11 31.01
CA THR A 46 -13.07 2.18 30.67
C THR A 46 -13.52 1.14 29.69
N GLU A 47 -14.59 0.42 29.96
CA GLU A 47 -15.13 -0.62 29.09
C GLU A 47 -15.51 -0.06 27.69
N LYS A 48 -16.16 1.10 27.66
CA LYS A 48 -16.54 1.78 26.41
C LYS A 48 -15.31 2.18 25.58
N VAL A 49 -14.28 2.75 26.22
CA VAL A 49 -13.05 3.17 25.53
C VAL A 49 -12.28 1.96 25.02
N GLU A 50 -12.14 0.91 25.82
CA GLU A 50 -11.44 -0.31 25.42
C GLU A 50 -12.18 -1.05 24.30
N LYS A 51 -13.50 -1.13 24.37
CA LYS A 51 -14.32 -1.68 23.29
C LYS A 51 -14.17 -0.91 21.99
N ASN A 52 -14.21 0.42 22.04
CA ASN A 52 -14.02 1.26 20.86
C ASN A 52 -12.60 1.10 20.28
N ARG A 53 -11.58 1.02 21.13
CA ARG A 53 -10.19 0.78 20.69
C ARG A 53 -10.02 -0.59 20.03
N ARG A 54 -10.66 -1.62 20.59
CA ARG A 54 -10.66 -2.96 19.96
C ARG A 54 -11.31 -2.94 18.60
N TYR A 55 -12.50 -2.34 18.48
CA TYR A 55 -13.17 -2.19 17.21
C TYR A 55 -12.37 -1.37 16.18
N ALA A 56 -11.71 -0.30 16.62
CA ALA A 56 -10.86 0.50 15.75
C ALA A 56 -9.69 -0.33 15.20
N ARG A 57 -9.00 -1.10 16.05
CA ARG A 57 -7.90 -2.00 15.65
C ARG A 57 -8.37 -3.12 14.72
N GLU A 58 -9.50 -3.75 15.04
CA GLU A 58 -10.10 -4.79 14.21
C GLU A 58 -10.48 -4.25 12.81
N ARG A 59 -11.09 -3.07 12.78
CA ARG A 59 -11.44 -2.39 11.53
C ARG A 59 -10.22 -2.01 10.70
N GLU A 60 -9.16 -1.54 11.34
CA GLU A 60 -7.89 -1.23 10.69
C GLU A 60 -7.24 -2.51 10.12
N TYR A 61 -7.19 -3.58 10.90
CA TYR A 61 -6.70 -4.88 10.46
C TYR A 61 -7.48 -5.42 9.26
N LEU A 62 -8.82 -5.38 9.32
CA LEU A 62 -9.67 -5.83 8.23
C LEU A 62 -9.48 -4.99 6.95
N ARG A 63 -9.28 -3.68 7.10
CA ARG A 63 -8.96 -2.80 5.97
C ARG A 63 -7.60 -3.15 5.36
N ASP A 64 -6.57 -3.36 6.16
CA ASP A 64 -5.26 -3.78 5.66
C ASP A 64 -5.33 -5.13 4.95
N CYS A 65 -6.06 -6.09 5.52
CA CYS A 65 -6.29 -7.38 4.87
C CYS A 65 -7.03 -7.25 3.52
N ALA A 66 -8.04 -6.38 3.45
CA ALA A 66 -8.80 -6.14 2.22
C ALA A 66 -8.00 -5.37 1.15
N ALA A 67 -7.02 -4.58 1.56
CA ALA A 67 -6.19 -3.76 0.67
C ALA A 67 -5.02 -4.52 0.03
N ARG A 68 -4.67 -5.69 0.55
CA ARG A 68 -3.46 -6.41 0.14
C ARG A 68 -3.77 -7.76 -0.51
N ASP A 69 -2.88 -8.17 -1.41
CA ASP A 69 -2.83 -9.56 -1.90
C ASP A 69 -2.45 -10.51 -0.76
N SER A 70 -3.21 -11.58 -0.59
CA SER A 70 -3.07 -12.51 0.54
C SER A 70 -1.74 -13.26 0.58
N MET A 71 -1.16 -13.53 -0.59
CA MET A 71 0.11 -14.26 -0.73
C MET A 71 1.31 -13.33 -0.57
N THR A 72 1.34 -12.24 -1.31
CA THR A 72 2.50 -11.35 -1.39
C THR A 72 2.49 -10.22 -0.38
N ARG A 73 1.32 -9.89 0.18
CA ARG A 73 1.10 -8.70 1.03
C ARG A 73 1.42 -7.37 0.34
N LEU A 74 1.62 -7.36 -0.97
CA LEU A 74 1.61 -6.15 -1.79
C LEU A 74 0.19 -5.59 -1.88
N LEU A 75 0.03 -4.37 -2.37
CA LEU A 75 -1.31 -3.85 -2.67
C LEU A 75 -1.99 -4.77 -3.69
N ASN A 76 -3.27 -5.05 -3.50
CA ASN A 76 -4.06 -5.72 -4.53
C ASN A 76 -4.43 -4.72 -5.63
N ARG A 77 -4.92 -5.21 -6.76
CA ARG A 77 -5.25 -4.41 -7.95
C ARG A 77 -6.14 -3.20 -7.63
N GLY A 78 -7.23 -3.41 -6.91
CA GLY A 78 -8.18 -2.33 -6.59
C GLY A 78 -7.53 -1.23 -5.76
N THR A 79 -6.83 -1.62 -4.71
CA THR A 79 -6.12 -0.66 -3.83
C THR A 79 -4.96 0.04 -4.55
N MET A 80 -4.24 -0.68 -5.42
CA MET A 80 -3.17 -0.07 -6.23
C MET A 80 -3.71 1.01 -7.17
N GLU A 81 -4.82 0.73 -7.85
CA GLU A 81 -5.50 1.69 -8.72
C GLU A 81 -5.97 2.94 -7.95
N ASP A 82 -6.64 2.75 -6.81
CA ASP A 82 -7.13 3.86 -5.99
C ASP A 82 -5.97 4.68 -5.43
N ARG A 83 -4.90 4.02 -4.98
CA ARG A 83 -3.69 4.67 -4.47
C ARG A 83 -3.00 5.53 -5.52
N ILE A 84 -2.85 5.02 -6.75
CA ILE A 84 -2.26 5.79 -7.85
C ILE A 84 -3.11 7.01 -8.19
N LYS A 85 -4.45 6.89 -8.19
CA LYS A 85 -5.33 8.05 -8.41
C LYS A 85 -5.12 9.13 -7.34
N GLU A 86 -5.09 8.75 -6.07
CA GLU A 86 -4.83 9.66 -4.95
C GLU A 86 -3.44 10.33 -5.06
N GLU A 87 -2.41 9.56 -5.42
CA GLU A 87 -1.06 10.07 -5.58
C GLU A 87 -0.97 11.04 -6.78
N LEU A 88 -1.63 10.74 -7.91
CA LEU A 88 -1.69 11.62 -9.09
C LEU A 88 -2.41 12.96 -8.79
N GLU A 89 -3.43 12.97 -7.94
CA GLU A 89 -4.09 14.21 -7.50
C GLU A 89 -3.17 15.10 -6.67
N SER A 90 -2.15 14.54 -6.02
CA SER A 90 -1.19 15.25 -5.18
C SER A 90 0.11 15.64 -5.90
N VAL A 91 0.31 15.20 -7.15
CA VAL A 91 1.49 15.51 -7.96
C VAL A 91 1.54 17.02 -8.25
N ALA A 92 2.68 17.66 -7.98
CA ALA A 92 2.88 19.06 -8.27
C ALA A 92 3.05 19.30 -9.77
N GLU A 93 2.71 20.51 -10.23
CA GLU A 93 2.91 20.90 -11.63
C GLU A 93 4.39 20.79 -12.02
N GLY A 94 4.66 20.08 -13.12
CA GLY A 94 6.01 19.83 -13.62
C GLY A 94 6.74 18.66 -12.94
N GLN A 95 6.12 17.96 -12.00
CA GLN A 95 6.68 16.75 -11.39
C GLN A 95 6.51 15.55 -12.31
N ASN A 96 7.59 14.78 -12.48
CA ASN A 96 7.55 13.54 -13.26
C ASN A 96 7.24 12.35 -12.35
N TYR A 97 6.57 11.36 -12.89
CA TYR A 97 6.23 10.10 -12.25
C TYR A 97 6.36 8.94 -13.23
N ALA A 98 6.37 7.71 -12.73
CA ALA A 98 6.47 6.53 -13.56
C ALA A 98 5.52 5.43 -13.11
N TYR A 99 4.94 4.75 -14.07
CA TYR A 99 4.22 3.49 -13.89
C TYR A 99 4.99 2.38 -14.59
N ILE A 100 5.27 1.31 -13.86
CA ILE A 100 6.03 0.15 -14.30
C ILE A 100 5.09 -1.06 -14.25
N ALA A 101 4.84 -1.69 -15.39
CA ALA A 101 4.14 -2.96 -15.50
C ALA A 101 5.16 -4.10 -15.62
N ILE A 102 4.98 -5.16 -14.85
CA ILE A 102 5.90 -6.31 -14.78
C ILE A 102 5.08 -7.58 -14.91
N ASP A 103 5.53 -8.51 -15.74
CA ASP A 103 4.86 -9.79 -15.96
C ASP A 103 5.91 -10.91 -16.04
N LEU A 104 5.67 -12.01 -15.32
CA LEU A 104 6.55 -13.17 -15.30
C LEU A 104 6.48 -13.95 -16.61
N ASP A 105 7.63 -14.15 -17.21
CA ASP A 105 7.69 -14.89 -18.48
C ASP A 105 7.39 -16.36 -18.30
N ASN A 106 6.52 -16.89 -19.17
CA ASN A 106 6.17 -18.30 -19.20
C ASN A 106 5.69 -18.88 -17.86
N PHE A 107 5.09 -18.06 -16.99
CA PHE A 107 4.70 -18.47 -15.63
C PHE A 107 3.78 -19.69 -15.61
N LYS A 108 2.88 -19.82 -16.59
CA LYS A 108 2.07 -21.02 -16.75
C LYS A 108 2.93 -22.27 -16.93
N GLN A 109 3.98 -22.20 -17.75
CA GLN A 109 4.91 -23.32 -17.94
C GLN A 109 5.67 -23.66 -16.65
N VAL A 110 6.04 -22.67 -15.86
CA VAL A 110 6.63 -22.89 -14.52
C VAL A 110 5.69 -23.73 -13.66
N ASN A 111 4.41 -23.37 -13.60
CA ASN A 111 3.41 -24.14 -12.86
C ASN A 111 3.22 -25.54 -13.43
N ASP A 112 3.16 -25.69 -14.75
CA ASP A 112 2.94 -26.98 -15.41
C ASP A 112 4.14 -27.95 -15.20
N VAL A 113 5.37 -27.43 -15.17
CA VAL A 113 6.61 -28.26 -15.03
C VAL A 113 6.98 -28.49 -13.57
N TYR A 114 6.93 -27.45 -12.72
CA TYR A 114 7.45 -27.50 -11.35
C TYR A 114 6.35 -27.54 -10.28
N GLY A 115 5.08 -27.39 -10.70
CA GLY A 115 3.93 -27.34 -9.80
C GLY A 115 3.69 -25.95 -9.17
N HIS A 116 2.46 -25.74 -8.71
CA HIS A 116 2.01 -24.45 -8.14
C HIS A 116 2.85 -24.00 -6.93
N TRP A 117 3.38 -24.91 -6.14
CA TRP A 117 4.21 -24.56 -4.99
C TRP A 117 5.50 -23.80 -5.41
N VAL A 118 6.12 -24.20 -6.53
CA VAL A 118 7.29 -23.52 -7.08
C VAL A 118 6.85 -22.18 -7.69
N GLY A 119 5.73 -22.15 -8.41
CA GLY A 119 5.14 -20.89 -8.92
C GLY A 119 4.87 -19.88 -7.81
N ASP A 120 4.31 -20.29 -6.69
CA ASP A 120 4.09 -19.43 -5.52
C ASP A 120 5.41 -18.87 -4.98
N ARG A 121 6.48 -19.66 -4.96
CA ARG A 121 7.82 -19.19 -4.56
C ARG A 121 8.38 -18.15 -5.53
N VAL A 122 8.15 -18.30 -6.85
CA VAL A 122 8.52 -17.27 -7.83
C VAL A 122 7.79 -15.97 -7.55
N ILE A 123 6.48 -16.00 -7.36
CA ILE A 123 5.66 -14.84 -7.03
C ILE A 123 6.15 -14.16 -5.74
N MET A 124 6.42 -14.93 -4.70
CA MET A 124 6.93 -14.41 -3.43
C MET A 124 8.33 -13.80 -3.60
N SER A 125 9.19 -14.41 -4.39
CA SER A 125 10.53 -13.88 -4.68
C SER A 125 10.46 -12.54 -5.39
N VAL A 126 9.63 -12.41 -6.45
CA VAL A 126 9.41 -11.13 -7.13
C VAL A 126 8.92 -10.06 -6.16
N SER A 127 7.93 -10.39 -5.33
CA SER A 127 7.38 -9.42 -4.39
C SER A 127 8.42 -8.91 -3.38
N ASN A 128 9.34 -9.76 -2.93
CA ASN A 128 10.44 -9.37 -2.05
C ASN A 128 11.47 -8.51 -2.79
N ILE A 129 11.85 -8.91 -4.00
CA ILE A 129 12.78 -8.13 -4.84
C ILE A 129 12.24 -6.73 -5.09
N LEU A 130 10.96 -6.60 -5.44
CA LEU A 130 10.34 -5.29 -5.67
C LEU A 130 10.40 -4.40 -4.43
N ARG A 131 10.13 -4.94 -3.24
CA ARG A 131 10.26 -4.18 -1.98
C ARG A 131 11.71 -3.76 -1.69
N GLU A 132 12.67 -4.63 -1.95
CA GLU A 132 14.09 -4.36 -1.70
C GLU A 132 14.64 -3.31 -2.68
N VAL A 133 14.25 -3.39 -3.96
CA VAL A 133 14.75 -2.49 -5.01
C VAL A 133 14.10 -1.11 -4.90
N TYR A 134 12.77 -1.04 -4.77
CA TYR A 134 12.05 0.25 -4.78
C TYR A 134 11.81 0.83 -3.38
N GLY A 135 11.90 0.02 -2.33
CA GLY A 135 11.68 0.46 -0.95
C GLY A 135 10.21 0.66 -0.59
N ASN A 136 9.98 1.35 0.55
CA ASN A 136 8.65 1.50 1.13
C ASN A 136 7.94 2.82 0.78
N GLN A 137 8.58 3.70 0.02
CA GLN A 137 8.04 5.02 -0.32
C GLN A 137 7.33 5.07 -1.67
N VAL A 138 7.17 3.93 -2.30
CA VAL A 138 6.50 3.77 -3.59
C VAL A 138 5.33 2.81 -3.47
N SER A 139 4.37 2.93 -4.36
CA SER A 139 3.24 2.01 -4.42
C SER A 139 3.62 0.79 -5.23
N ILE A 140 3.56 -0.39 -4.59
CA ILE A 140 3.86 -1.69 -5.23
C ILE A 140 2.64 -2.58 -5.08
N GLY A 141 2.13 -3.11 -6.19
CA GLY A 141 0.94 -3.93 -6.24
C GLY A 141 1.10 -5.22 -7.05
N ARG A 142 0.30 -6.22 -6.71
CA ARG A 142 0.06 -7.39 -7.56
C ARG A 142 -1.26 -7.19 -8.28
N MET A 143 -1.19 -7.11 -9.61
CA MET A 143 -2.34 -6.79 -10.45
C MET A 143 -3.21 -8.01 -10.75
N GLY A 144 -2.63 -9.20 -10.68
CA GLY A 144 -3.32 -10.48 -10.85
C GLY A 144 -2.33 -11.56 -11.27
N GLY A 145 -2.58 -12.81 -10.95
CA GLY A 145 -1.74 -13.93 -11.40
C GLY A 145 -0.24 -13.70 -11.22
N ASP A 146 0.42 -13.47 -12.33
CA ASP A 146 1.85 -13.23 -12.52
C ASP A 146 2.20 -11.75 -12.82
N GLU A 147 1.21 -10.85 -12.74
CA GLU A 147 1.36 -9.43 -13.05
C GLU A 147 1.59 -8.60 -11.80
N PHE A 148 2.59 -7.71 -11.86
CA PHE A 148 2.92 -6.74 -10.80
C PHE A 148 2.99 -5.33 -11.36
N ALA A 149 2.86 -4.35 -10.50
CA ALA A 149 3.03 -2.95 -10.85
C ALA A 149 3.79 -2.18 -9.78
N VAL A 150 4.54 -1.17 -10.21
CA VAL A 150 5.17 -0.19 -9.34
C VAL A 150 4.78 1.20 -9.83
N PHE A 151 4.42 2.08 -8.91
CA PHE A 151 4.18 3.50 -9.19
C PHE A 151 5.09 4.37 -8.34
N LEU A 152 5.81 5.27 -9.02
CA LEU A 152 6.73 6.23 -8.41
C LEU A 152 6.19 7.65 -8.65
N PRO A 153 5.75 8.34 -7.60
CA PRO A 153 5.14 9.68 -7.74
C PRO A 153 6.15 10.82 -7.95
N ASP A 154 7.45 10.58 -7.73
CA ASP A 154 8.52 11.56 -7.91
C ASP A 154 9.71 10.92 -8.62
N VAL A 155 9.86 11.20 -9.91
CA VAL A 155 10.93 10.68 -10.77
C VAL A 155 11.85 11.81 -11.20
N LYS A 156 13.07 11.82 -10.68
CA LYS A 156 14.08 12.83 -11.03
C LYS A 156 14.96 12.40 -12.20
N ASP A 157 15.15 11.10 -12.37
CA ASP A 157 16.01 10.54 -13.41
C ASP A 157 15.40 9.25 -13.99
N ARG A 158 15.10 9.28 -15.30
CA ARG A 158 14.56 8.13 -16.04
C ARG A 158 15.56 6.98 -16.15
N MET A 159 16.85 7.30 -16.27
CA MET A 159 17.91 6.28 -16.32
C MET A 159 18.02 5.53 -15.00
N TRP A 160 17.79 6.22 -13.87
CA TRP A 160 17.73 5.57 -12.58
C TRP A 160 16.57 4.56 -12.51
N ILE A 161 15.38 4.92 -13.00
CA ILE A 161 14.22 4.01 -13.04
C ILE A 161 14.53 2.77 -13.88
N GLN A 162 15.16 2.96 -15.05
CA GLN A 162 15.56 1.85 -15.91
C GLN A 162 16.58 0.95 -15.19
N GLY A 163 17.58 1.53 -14.53
CA GLY A 163 18.54 0.78 -13.73
C GLY A 163 17.91 -0.02 -12.59
N GLN A 164 16.86 0.51 -11.94
CA GLN A 164 16.10 -0.25 -10.93
C GLN A 164 15.34 -1.43 -11.55
N ALA A 165 14.75 -1.24 -12.73
CA ALA A 165 14.08 -2.31 -13.47
C ALA A 165 15.08 -3.40 -13.92
N ASP A 166 16.26 -3.03 -14.39
CA ASP A 166 17.36 -3.97 -14.71
C ASP A 166 17.79 -4.77 -13.46
N GLU A 167 17.87 -4.11 -12.31
CA GLU A 167 18.21 -4.76 -11.04
C GLU A 167 17.16 -5.79 -10.62
N VAL A 168 15.87 -5.51 -10.86
CA VAL A 168 14.79 -6.48 -10.62
C VAL A 168 15.00 -7.73 -11.47
N LEU A 169 15.23 -7.58 -12.78
CA LEU A 169 15.47 -8.70 -13.70
C LEU A 169 16.74 -9.48 -13.31
N TYR A 170 17.81 -8.76 -12.97
CA TYR A 170 19.06 -9.38 -12.53
C TYR A 170 18.88 -10.23 -11.27
N ARG A 171 18.23 -9.69 -10.25
CA ARG A 171 17.98 -10.41 -9.00
C ARG A 171 17.05 -11.60 -9.19
N LEU A 172 16.01 -11.46 -10.03
CA LEU A 172 15.07 -12.53 -10.28
C LEU A 172 15.77 -13.76 -10.90
N ARG A 173 16.59 -13.56 -11.92
CA ARG A 173 17.36 -14.65 -12.55
C ARG A 173 18.20 -15.44 -11.55
N ARG A 174 18.77 -14.77 -10.57
CA ARG A 174 19.62 -15.41 -9.54
C ARG A 174 18.85 -16.21 -8.49
N GLN A 175 17.51 -16.17 -8.53
CA GLN A 175 16.69 -16.91 -7.56
C GLN A 175 16.49 -18.40 -7.89
N LYS A 176 16.92 -18.87 -9.07
CA LYS A 176 16.63 -20.22 -9.57
C LYS A 176 16.93 -21.33 -8.56
N GLU A 177 18.09 -21.31 -7.93
CA GLU A 177 18.51 -22.31 -6.96
C GLU A 177 17.68 -22.26 -5.68
N MET A 178 17.45 -21.05 -5.17
CA MET A 178 16.66 -20.84 -3.97
C MET A 178 15.19 -21.21 -4.18
N ILE A 179 14.65 -21.00 -5.40
CA ILE A 179 13.28 -21.36 -5.77
C ILE A 179 13.18 -22.87 -6.05
N GLY A 180 14.26 -23.51 -6.48
CA GLY A 180 14.31 -24.94 -6.85
C GLY A 180 13.97 -25.19 -8.32
N MET A 181 14.39 -24.27 -9.20
CA MET A 181 14.23 -24.38 -10.66
C MET A 181 15.54 -24.74 -11.35
N ALA A 182 15.46 -25.47 -12.45
CA ALA A 182 16.61 -25.73 -13.32
C ALA A 182 16.91 -24.51 -14.23
N GLU A 183 15.85 -23.83 -14.68
CA GLU A 183 15.94 -22.63 -15.52
C GLU A 183 15.80 -21.37 -14.70
N GLU A 184 16.31 -20.25 -15.22
CA GLU A 184 16.21 -18.94 -14.57
C GLU A 184 14.78 -18.40 -14.72
N PRO A 185 14.12 -17.98 -13.59
CA PRO A 185 12.88 -17.26 -13.70
C PRO A 185 13.14 -15.87 -14.31
N THR A 186 12.33 -15.48 -15.29
CA THR A 186 12.44 -14.21 -15.99
C THR A 186 11.14 -13.43 -15.95
N ALA A 187 11.24 -12.13 -16.20
CA ALA A 187 10.10 -11.23 -16.32
C ALA A 187 10.32 -10.24 -17.46
N SER A 188 9.25 -9.74 -18.00
CA SER A 188 9.22 -8.62 -18.96
C SER A 188 8.67 -7.38 -18.28
N ILE A 189 9.21 -6.21 -18.61
CA ILE A 189 8.87 -4.94 -17.96
C ILE A 189 8.52 -3.88 -19.00
N GLY A 190 7.39 -3.20 -18.81
CA GLY A 190 6.97 -2.03 -19.57
C GLY A 190 6.91 -0.80 -18.68
N ILE A 191 7.44 0.34 -19.11
CA ILE A 191 7.50 1.59 -18.35
C ILE A 191 6.80 2.71 -19.12
N ALA A 192 5.94 3.45 -18.42
CA ALA A 192 5.35 4.70 -18.90
C ALA A 192 5.71 5.84 -17.95
N PHE A 193 6.08 7.00 -18.50
CA PHE A 193 6.45 8.18 -17.73
C PHE A 193 5.40 9.27 -17.86
N GLY A 194 4.90 9.74 -16.74
CA GLY A 194 4.01 10.90 -16.74
C GLY A 194 4.76 12.20 -16.42
N PRO A 195 4.17 13.34 -16.84
CA PRO A 195 2.86 13.47 -17.51
C PRO A 195 2.85 13.16 -19.01
N GLU A 196 3.99 12.96 -19.68
CA GLU A 196 4.10 12.80 -21.15
C GLU A 196 3.29 11.60 -21.66
N ASP A 197 3.39 10.45 -20.98
CA ASP A 197 2.69 9.24 -21.34
C ASP A 197 1.31 9.11 -20.68
N GLY A 198 0.83 10.11 -19.96
CA GLY A 198 -0.50 10.12 -19.38
C GLY A 198 -0.57 10.81 -18.03
N THR A 199 -1.77 11.32 -17.73
CA THR A 199 -2.08 12.03 -16.50
C THR A 199 -3.10 11.28 -15.63
N SER A 200 -3.53 10.10 -16.07
CA SER A 200 -4.44 9.23 -15.35
C SER A 200 -3.87 7.81 -15.22
N PHE A 201 -4.30 7.10 -14.18
CA PHE A 201 -3.96 5.68 -14.02
C PHE A 201 -4.23 4.87 -15.29
N ARG A 202 -5.39 5.09 -15.92
CA ARG A 202 -5.79 4.34 -17.12
C ARG A 202 -4.83 4.55 -18.28
N GLU A 203 -4.40 5.79 -18.51
CA GLU A 203 -3.46 6.10 -19.59
C GLU A 203 -2.10 5.48 -19.35
N LEU A 204 -1.54 5.66 -18.15
CA LEU A 204 -0.25 5.09 -17.76
C LEU A 204 -0.26 3.56 -17.83
N TYR A 205 -1.31 2.93 -17.30
CA TYR A 205 -1.50 1.49 -17.37
C TYR A 205 -1.48 0.99 -18.82
N HIS A 206 -2.30 1.57 -19.71
CA HIS A 206 -2.36 1.13 -21.12
C HIS A 206 -1.04 1.33 -21.87
N ARG A 207 -0.31 2.38 -21.56
CA ARG A 207 0.96 2.68 -22.23
C ARG A 207 2.10 1.80 -21.73
N ALA A 208 2.18 1.56 -20.45
CA ALA A 208 3.12 0.60 -19.92
C ALA A 208 2.82 -0.84 -20.39
N ASP A 209 1.53 -1.22 -20.46
CA ASP A 209 1.11 -2.50 -21.01
C ASP A 209 1.46 -2.65 -22.50
N ALA A 210 1.31 -1.59 -23.29
CA ALA A 210 1.73 -1.57 -24.70
C ALA A 210 3.25 -1.79 -24.85
N ALA A 211 4.07 -1.13 -24.00
CA ALA A 211 5.51 -1.35 -23.96
C ALA A 211 5.85 -2.78 -23.54
N LEU A 212 5.20 -3.29 -22.49
CA LEU A 212 5.36 -4.68 -22.02
C LEU A 212 5.01 -5.69 -23.11
N TYR A 213 3.96 -5.44 -23.87
CA TYR A 213 3.57 -6.30 -24.99
C TYR A 213 4.62 -6.34 -26.12
N GLN A 214 5.30 -5.22 -26.40
CA GLN A 214 6.41 -5.20 -27.34
C GLN A 214 7.55 -6.11 -26.88
N VAL A 215 7.99 -5.95 -25.62
CA VAL A 215 9.00 -6.83 -25.02
C VAL A 215 8.64 -8.31 -25.17
N LYS A 216 7.41 -8.67 -24.85
CA LYS A 216 6.96 -10.07 -24.93
C LYS A 216 6.97 -10.65 -26.35
N LYS A 217 6.82 -9.77 -27.38
CA LYS A 217 6.88 -10.17 -28.78
C LYS A 217 8.28 -10.30 -29.34
N GLU A 218 9.18 -9.41 -28.95
CA GLU A 218 10.53 -9.31 -29.50
C GLU A 218 11.47 -10.24 -28.74
N GLU A 219 11.77 -9.92 -27.51
CA GLU A 219 12.71 -10.67 -26.66
C GLU A 219 12.29 -10.53 -25.19
N LYS A 220 11.72 -11.61 -24.64
CA LYS A 220 11.37 -11.66 -23.21
C LYS A 220 12.57 -11.40 -22.32
N ASN A 221 12.36 -11.22 -21.00
CA ASN A 221 13.41 -10.91 -20.05
C ASN A 221 14.12 -9.58 -20.35
N SER A 222 13.35 -8.58 -20.67
CA SER A 222 13.82 -7.27 -21.15
C SER A 222 12.89 -6.16 -20.66
N ILE A 223 13.29 -4.92 -20.91
CA ILE A 223 12.58 -3.70 -20.53
C ILE A 223 12.28 -2.89 -21.77
N ALA A 224 11.03 -2.42 -21.90
CA ALA A 224 10.70 -1.38 -22.86
C ALA A 224 10.12 -0.15 -22.16
N ILE A 225 10.53 1.02 -22.63
CA ILE A 225 9.91 2.28 -22.28
C ILE A 225 8.90 2.63 -23.38
N TYR A 226 7.70 3.02 -22.98
CA TYR A 226 6.71 3.48 -23.96
C TYR A 226 7.26 4.66 -24.74
N THR A 227 7.18 4.59 -26.05
CA THR A 227 7.47 5.70 -26.97
C THR A 227 6.28 5.88 -27.89
N MET A 228 5.74 7.10 -27.98
CA MET A 228 4.72 7.41 -28.98
C MET A 228 5.33 7.19 -30.37
N ILE A 229 4.77 6.25 -31.12
CA ILE A 229 5.09 6.04 -32.54
C ILE A 229 4.32 7.06 -33.39
#